data_c62e3fab87a311b55cc011d17aaabcd1
#
_entry.id   c62e3fab87a311b55cc011d17aaabcd1
#
_cell.length_a   1.000
_cell.length_b   1.000
_cell.length_c   1.000
_cell.angle_alpha   90.00
_cell.angle_beta   90.00
_cell.angle_gamma   90.00
#
_symmetry.space_group_name_H-M   'P 1'
#
loop_
_entity.id
_entity.type
_entity.pdbx_description
1 polymer ?
#
loop_
_entity_poly.entity_id
_entity_poly.type
_entity_poly.pdbx_seq_one_letter_code
_entity_poly.pdbx_strand_id
1 'polypeptide(L)'
;GEADWIVEAVVERIDIKHKIYEKIFKERKSGSIVSSNTSSIPIKVLSEKLSEEEKKDFCITHFFNPVRYMDLLEIVKSENNDLNKISSLKKFCEKDLGKGTLICNDTPGFLGNRIGVYAMQVAMTEAFKMKLTIEEADAVFGRPMGIPKTGVFGLYDLIGIDLMADVLKSFIKELPENDEFQQVAKEIPLVKKLIE
;
A
#
# COMPACT_ATOMS: atom_id res chain seq x y z
N GLY A 1 10.15 -4.91 25.98
CA GLY A 1 8.69 -4.74 25.95
C GLY A 1 7.96 -6.06 26.04
N GLU A 2 6.66 -6.04 26.33
CA GLU A 2 5.85 -7.26 26.51
C GLU A 2 4.88 -7.52 25.33
N ALA A 3 4.90 -6.66 24.31
CA ALA A 3 4.01 -6.77 23.16
C ALA A 3 4.35 -8.00 22.30
N ASP A 4 3.32 -8.73 21.87
CA ASP A 4 3.44 -9.87 20.95
C ASP A 4 3.55 -9.43 19.49
N TRP A 5 3.04 -8.23 19.18
CA TRP A 5 3.11 -7.62 17.86
C TRP A 5 3.39 -6.12 17.97
N ILE A 6 4.31 -5.62 17.17
CA ILE A 6 4.75 -4.22 17.12
C ILE A 6 4.62 -3.73 15.68
N VAL A 7 3.85 -2.66 15.48
CA VAL A 7 3.66 -2.03 14.16
C VAL A 7 4.45 -0.74 14.12
N GLU A 8 5.36 -0.62 13.16
CA GLU A 8 6.05 0.62 12.83
C GLU A 8 5.24 1.39 11.79
N ALA A 9 4.98 2.67 12.07
CA ALA A 9 4.24 3.59 11.19
C ALA A 9 4.87 5.00 11.22
N VAL A 10 6.20 5.07 11.23
CA VAL A 10 6.92 6.36 11.16
C VAL A 10 7.00 6.85 9.71
N VAL A 11 7.57 8.04 9.52
CA VAL A 11 7.75 8.64 8.19
C VAL A 11 8.42 7.70 7.20
N GLU A 12 8.06 7.80 5.92
CA GLU A 12 8.49 6.90 4.84
C GLU A 12 9.93 7.19 4.40
N ARG A 13 10.86 7.06 5.37
CA ARG A 13 12.29 7.27 5.19
C ARG A 13 13.06 6.07 5.74
N ILE A 14 13.79 5.40 4.87
CA ILE A 14 14.49 4.15 5.19
C ILE A 14 15.52 4.31 6.31
N ASP A 15 16.24 5.44 6.33
CA ASP A 15 17.24 5.72 7.37
C ASP A 15 16.62 5.85 8.78
N ILE A 16 15.41 6.40 8.87
CA ILE A 16 14.65 6.51 10.12
C ILE A 16 14.09 5.15 10.52
N LYS A 17 13.49 4.41 9.56
CA LYS A 17 12.93 3.09 9.82
C LYS A 17 14.00 2.11 10.33
N HIS A 18 15.17 2.05 9.71
CA HIS A 18 16.27 1.21 10.18
C HIS A 18 16.70 1.52 11.62
N LYS A 19 16.80 2.80 12.00
CA LYS A 19 17.11 3.19 13.39
C LYS A 19 16.02 2.76 14.38
N ILE A 20 14.76 2.79 13.95
CA ILE A 20 13.64 2.34 14.79
C ILE A 20 13.65 0.82 14.92
N TYR A 21 13.90 0.07 13.82
CA TYR A 21 14.00 -1.39 13.89
C TYR A 21 15.12 -1.85 14.82
N GLU A 22 16.29 -1.23 14.76
CA GLU A 22 17.40 -1.53 15.68
C GLU A 22 16.97 -1.42 17.15
N LYS A 23 16.23 -0.35 17.50
CA LYS A 23 15.70 -0.18 18.86
C LYS A 23 14.62 -1.21 19.20
N ILE A 24 13.68 -1.46 18.28
CA ILE A 24 12.59 -2.41 18.49
C ILE A 24 13.17 -3.81 18.73
N PHE A 25 14.06 -4.29 17.86
CA PHE A 25 14.62 -5.64 17.94
C PHE A 25 15.48 -5.85 19.20
N LYS A 26 16.13 -4.78 19.68
CA LYS A 26 16.87 -4.79 20.95
C LYS A 26 15.99 -4.93 22.18
N GLU A 27 14.80 -4.26 22.19
CA GLU A 27 13.97 -4.12 23.37
C GLU A 27 12.69 -4.97 23.36
N ARG A 28 12.38 -5.60 22.22
CA ARG A 28 11.18 -6.42 22.08
C ARG A 28 11.23 -7.69 22.89
N LYS A 29 10.08 -8.26 23.20
CA LYS A 29 9.94 -9.62 23.70
C LYS A 29 10.45 -10.59 22.63
N SER A 30 11.22 -11.59 23.06
CA SER A 30 11.69 -12.65 22.14
C SER A 30 10.51 -13.31 21.43
N GLY A 31 10.61 -13.43 20.11
CA GLY A 31 9.58 -14.06 19.28
C GLY A 31 8.37 -13.19 18.95
N SER A 32 8.29 -11.94 19.42
CA SER A 32 7.25 -11.02 18.97
C SER A 32 7.40 -10.68 17.49
N ILE A 33 6.28 -10.45 16.83
CA ILE A 33 6.26 -10.02 15.41
C ILE A 33 6.52 -8.52 15.34
N VAL A 34 7.34 -8.10 14.39
CA VAL A 34 7.54 -6.69 14.04
C VAL A 34 7.05 -6.48 12.62
N SER A 35 6.24 -5.47 12.41
CA SER A 35 5.79 -5.14 11.06
C SER A 35 5.92 -3.65 10.74
N SER A 36 6.13 -3.34 9.47
CA SER A 36 6.06 -1.98 8.94
C SER A 36 4.70 -1.73 8.29
N ASN A 37 4.16 -0.51 8.47
CA ASN A 37 2.97 -0.05 7.76
C ASN A 37 3.34 0.74 6.48
N THR A 38 4.48 0.45 5.88
CA THR A 38 4.91 1.07 4.62
C THR A 38 3.91 0.79 3.50
N SER A 39 3.76 1.74 2.58
CA SER A 39 2.97 1.57 1.36
C SER A 39 3.82 1.34 0.11
N SER A 40 5.14 1.60 0.19
CA SER A 40 5.99 1.67 -0.99
C SER A 40 7.37 1.03 -0.86
N ILE A 41 7.95 0.99 0.36
CA ILE A 41 9.31 0.47 0.52
C ILE A 41 9.29 -1.06 0.54
N PRO A 42 10.04 -1.73 -0.37
CA PRO A 42 10.10 -3.19 -0.42
C PRO A 42 10.59 -3.81 0.91
N ILE A 43 10.05 -4.98 1.27
CA ILE A 43 10.44 -5.68 2.50
C ILE A 43 11.92 -6.02 2.51
N LYS A 44 12.50 -6.32 1.35
CA LYS A 44 13.93 -6.57 1.19
C LYS A 44 14.78 -5.38 1.63
N VAL A 45 14.37 -4.15 1.28
CA VAL A 45 15.06 -2.91 1.66
C VAL A 45 14.87 -2.62 3.15
N LEU A 46 13.64 -2.79 3.65
CA LEU A 46 13.33 -2.58 5.07
C LEU A 46 14.15 -3.50 5.98
N SER A 47 14.30 -4.77 5.58
CA SER A 47 14.95 -5.80 6.37
C SER A 47 16.46 -5.94 6.12
N GLU A 48 17.06 -5.08 5.30
CA GLU A 48 18.47 -5.18 4.89
C GLU A 48 19.45 -5.25 6.07
N LYS A 49 19.17 -4.52 7.14
CA LYS A 49 20.02 -4.45 8.34
C LYS A 49 19.64 -5.43 9.43
N LEU A 50 18.60 -6.22 9.23
CA LEU A 50 18.17 -7.25 10.18
C LEU A 50 19.00 -8.51 10.00
N SER A 51 19.29 -9.20 11.11
CA SER A 51 19.85 -10.54 11.09
C SER A 51 18.85 -11.56 10.51
N GLU A 52 19.33 -12.72 10.09
CA GLU A 52 18.45 -13.78 9.54
C GLU A 52 17.40 -14.26 10.55
N GLU A 53 17.71 -14.25 11.86
CA GLU A 53 16.74 -14.58 12.91
C GLU A 53 15.67 -13.48 13.05
N GLU A 54 16.06 -12.20 12.99
CA GLU A 54 15.13 -11.08 13.06
C GLU A 54 14.20 -11.01 11.84
N LYS A 55 14.68 -11.35 10.65
CA LYS A 55 13.89 -11.44 9.43
C LYS A 55 12.75 -12.45 9.53
N LYS A 56 12.91 -13.53 10.32
CA LYS A 56 11.82 -14.51 10.55
C LYS A 56 10.59 -13.87 11.19
N ASP A 57 10.80 -12.82 11.96
CA ASP A 57 9.78 -12.12 12.74
C ASP A 57 9.34 -10.80 12.11
N PHE A 58 9.88 -10.43 10.95
CA PHE A 58 9.63 -9.14 10.30
C PHE A 58 8.78 -9.29 9.04
N CYS A 59 7.66 -8.57 8.97
CA CYS A 59 6.78 -8.52 7.80
C CYS A 59 6.29 -7.09 7.53
N ILE A 60 5.46 -6.90 6.50
CA ILE A 60 4.69 -5.68 6.30
C ILE A 60 3.23 -5.97 6.65
N THR A 61 2.58 -5.03 7.33
CA THR A 61 1.13 -5.00 7.53
C THR A 61 0.62 -3.66 7.03
N HIS A 62 0.15 -3.65 5.79
CA HIS A 62 -0.29 -2.43 5.11
C HIS A 62 -1.78 -2.21 5.37
N PHE A 63 -2.08 -1.24 6.23
CA PHE A 63 -3.42 -0.78 6.53
C PHE A 63 -3.84 0.33 5.56
N PHE A 64 -5.09 0.33 5.17
CA PHE A 64 -5.67 1.38 4.35
C PHE A 64 -6.36 2.44 5.20
N ASN A 65 -6.18 3.71 4.85
CA ASN A 65 -6.82 4.83 5.56
C ASN A 65 -8.25 5.07 5.04
N PRO A 66 -9.19 5.37 5.93
CA PRO A 66 -9.11 5.40 7.39
C PRO A 66 -9.11 3.99 8.01
N VAL A 67 -8.08 3.67 8.78
CA VAL A 67 -7.83 2.31 9.31
C VAL A 67 -9.03 1.69 10.00
N ARG A 68 -9.84 2.50 10.71
CA ARG A 68 -11.02 2.04 11.44
C ARG A 68 -12.14 1.52 10.52
N TYR A 69 -12.24 2.04 9.30
CA TYR A 69 -13.35 1.78 8.39
C TYR A 69 -12.98 0.90 7.20
N MET A 70 -11.70 0.85 6.89
CA MET A 70 -11.20 0.04 5.78
C MET A 70 -10.97 -1.39 6.25
N ASP A 71 -11.67 -2.34 5.66
CA ASP A 71 -11.58 -3.75 6.06
C ASP A 71 -10.30 -4.41 5.57
N LEU A 72 -9.78 -4.00 4.41
CA LEU A 72 -8.60 -4.61 3.80
C LEU A 72 -7.34 -4.37 4.63
N LEU A 73 -6.61 -5.45 4.88
CA LEU A 73 -5.25 -5.46 5.42
C LEU A 73 -4.37 -6.39 4.59
N GLU A 74 -3.31 -5.86 4.01
CA GLU A 74 -2.32 -6.64 3.29
C GLU A 74 -1.19 -7.05 4.22
N ILE A 75 -0.85 -8.34 4.20
CA ILE A 75 0.31 -8.88 4.90
C ILE A 75 1.33 -9.28 3.85
N VAL A 76 2.44 -8.54 3.76
CA VAL A 76 3.52 -8.85 2.83
C VAL A 76 4.60 -9.59 3.59
N LYS A 77 4.92 -10.79 3.12
CA LYS A 77 5.93 -11.66 3.71
C LYS A 77 7.16 -11.79 2.82
N SER A 78 8.29 -12.06 3.43
CA SER A 78 9.51 -12.52 2.76
C SER A 78 9.61 -14.05 2.79
N GLU A 79 10.58 -14.58 2.06
CA GLU A 79 10.91 -16.01 2.09
C GLU A 79 11.45 -16.47 3.46
N ASN A 80 12.02 -15.54 4.23
CA ASN A 80 12.63 -15.80 5.53
C ASN A 80 11.62 -15.92 6.68
N ASN A 81 10.36 -15.51 6.46
CA ASN A 81 9.37 -15.45 7.53
C ASN A 81 9.00 -16.82 8.10
N ASP A 82 8.81 -16.86 9.42
CA ASP A 82 8.15 -17.99 10.08
C ASP A 82 6.66 -18.00 9.70
N LEU A 83 6.26 -19.00 8.90
CA LEU A 83 4.90 -19.12 8.37
C LEU A 83 3.85 -19.33 9.48
N ASN A 84 4.24 -19.93 10.62
CA ASN A 84 3.31 -20.08 11.74
C ASN A 84 3.01 -18.74 12.40
N LYS A 85 4.02 -17.88 12.52
CA LYS A 85 3.84 -16.51 13.02
C LYS A 85 2.97 -15.68 12.09
N ILE A 86 3.22 -15.72 10.78
CA ILE A 86 2.37 -15.04 9.78
C ILE A 86 0.93 -15.55 9.85
N SER A 87 0.72 -16.86 9.96
CA SER A 87 -0.61 -17.45 10.11
C SER A 87 -1.31 -16.99 11.39
N SER A 88 -0.59 -16.91 12.49
CA SER A 88 -1.11 -16.45 13.79
C SER A 88 -1.48 -14.97 13.73
N LEU A 89 -0.61 -14.12 13.15
CA LEU A 89 -0.90 -12.70 12.92
C LEU A 89 -2.14 -12.52 12.05
N LYS A 90 -2.22 -13.26 10.94
CA LYS A 90 -3.40 -13.25 10.05
C LYS A 90 -4.68 -13.55 10.82
N LYS A 91 -4.69 -14.64 11.60
CA LYS A 91 -5.86 -15.03 12.40
C LYS A 91 -6.26 -13.97 13.41
N PHE A 92 -5.29 -13.34 14.09
CA PHE A 92 -5.55 -12.24 15.01
C PHE A 92 -6.18 -11.05 14.29
N CYS A 93 -5.61 -10.64 13.16
CA CYS A 93 -6.14 -9.53 12.37
C CYS A 93 -7.58 -9.79 11.89
N GLU A 94 -7.90 -11.01 11.50
CA GLU A 94 -9.24 -11.40 11.07
C GLU A 94 -10.25 -11.48 12.22
N LYS A 95 -9.86 -12.15 13.31
CA LYS A 95 -10.77 -12.46 14.42
C LYS A 95 -10.98 -11.29 15.37
N ASP A 96 -9.87 -10.63 15.74
CA ASP A 96 -9.85 -9.67 16.84
C ASP A 96 -9.91 -8.23 16.32
N LEU A 97 -9.33 -7.95 15.13
CA LEU A 97 -9.41 -6.63 14.49
C LEU A 97 -10.50 -6.51 13.43
N GLY A 98 -11.15 -7.62 13.04
CA GLY A 98 -12.21 -7.62 12.04
C GLY A 98 -11.74 -7.27 10.62
N LYS A 99 -10.48 -7.53 10.30
CA LYS A 99 -9.89 -7.22 8.98
C LYS A 99 -10.09 -8.36 7.98
N GLY A 100 -10.32 -8.01 6.73
CA GLY A 100 -10.17 -8.92 5.60
C GLY A 100 -8.69 -8.95 5.18
N THR A 101 -7.98 -10.04 5.51
CA THR A 101 -6.54 -10.09 5.30
C THR A 101 -6.17 -10.79 3.99
N LEU A 102 -5.18 -10.24 3.28
CA LEU A 102 -4.55 -10.86 2.11
C LEU A 102 -3.06 -11.03 2.35
N ILE A 103 -2.54 -12.20 1.97
CA ILE A 103 -1.09 -12.42 1.90
C ILE A 103 -0.62 -11.98 0.51
N CYS A 104 0.25 -10.98 0.47
CA CYS A 104 0.73 -10.38 -0.76
C CYS A 104 2.21 -10.67 -0.98
N ASN A 105 2.62 -10.63 -2.25
CA ASN A 105 4.02 -10.61 -2.63
C ASN A 105 4.60 -9.20 -2.44
N ASP A 106 5.92 -9.10 -2.28
CA ASP A 106 6.66 -7.85 -2.22
C ASP A 106 6.81 -7.26 -3.64
N THR A 107 5.71 -6.70 -4.15
CA THR A 107 5.65 -6.04 -5.46
C THR A 107 5.26 -4.58 -5.31
N PRO A 108 5.66 -3.67 -6.21
CA PRO A 108 5.32 -2.26 -6.14
C PRO A 108 3.81 -2.03 -5.98
N GLY A 109 3.43 -1.32 -4.91
CA GLY A 109 2.03 -1.05 -4.57
C GLY A 109 1.26 -2.27 -4.03
N PHE A 110 1.92 -3.37 -3.75
CA PHE A 110 1.36 -4.66 -3.30
C PHE A 110 0.18 -5.10 -4.19
N LEU A 111 -1.01 -5.32 -3.67
CA LEU A 111 -2.19 -5.68 -4.44
C LEU A 111 -3.20 -4.52 -4.51
N GLY A 112 -3.58 -3.94 -3.37
CA GLY A 112 -4.66 -2.98 -3.29
C GLY A 112 -4.34 -1.66 -4.00
N ASN A 113 -3.17 -1.09 -3.72
CA ASN A 113 -2.74 0.14 -4.40
C ASN A 113 -2.53 -0.11 -5.90
N ARG A 114 -1.95 -1.26 -6.28
CA ARG A 114 -1.73 -1.59 -7.68
C ARG A 114 -3.03 -1.69 -8.48
N ILE A 115 -4.03 -2.40 -7.96
CA ILE A 115 -5.35 -2.51 -8.58
C ILE A 115 -6.06 -1.16 -8.58
N GLY A 116 -6.03 -0.45 -7.44
CA GLY A 116 -6.71 0.83 -7.30
C GLY A 116 -6.16 1.90 -8.25
N VAL A 117 -4.85 2.05 -8.33
CA VAL A 117 -4.22 3.03 -9.23
C VAL A 117 -4.45 2.65 -10.69
N TYR A 118 -4.36 1.35 -11.05
CA TYR A 118 -4.71 0.88 -12.39
C TYR A 118 -6.15 1.25 -12.76
N ALA A 119 -7.12 0.92 -11.91
CA ALA A 119 -8.53 1.21 -12.15
C ALA A 119 -8.80 2.72 -12.30
N MET A 120 -8.16 3.53 -11.47
CA MET A 120 -8.27 4.99 -11.57
C MET A 120 -7.69 5.52 -12.88
N GLN A 121 -6.54 5.02 -13.32
CA GLN A 121 -5.93 5.42 -14.60
C GLN A 121 -6.82 5.06 -15.80
N VAL A 122 -7.40 3.86 -15.81
CA VAL A 122 -8.36 3.43 -16.84
C VAL A 122 -9.57 4.36 -16.84
N ALA A 123 -10.17 4.58 -15.65
CA ALA A 123 -11.36 5.40 -15.51
C ALA A 123 -11.15 6.84 -16.02
N MET A 124 -10.05 7.48 -15.63
CA MET A 124 -9.72 8.82 -16.09
C MET A 124 -9.46 8.87 -17.60
N THR A 125 -8.72 7.88 -18.12
CA THR A 125 -8.44 7.79 -19.55
C THR A 125 -9.72 7.68 -20.37
N GLU A 126 -10.66 6.84 -19.95
CA GLU A 126 -11.96 6.68 -20.63
C GLU A 126 -12.83 7.93 -20.46
N ALA A 127 -12.86 8.56 -19.30
CA ALA A 127 -13.57 9.82 -19.10
C ALA A 127 -13.10 10.91 -20.10
N PHE A 128 -11.79 11.04 -20.31
CA PHE A 128 -11.24 11.96 -21.30
C PHE A 128 -11.61 11.60 -22.74
N LYS A 129 -11.54 10.33 -23.11
CA LYS A 129 -11.96 9.87 -24.45
C LYS A 129 -13.43 10.19 -24.73
N MET A 130 -14.26 10.01 -23.71
CA MET A 130 -15.71 10.29 -23.78
C MET A 130 -16.06 11.75 -23.61
N LYS A 131 -15.08 12.62 -23.36
CA LYS A 131 -15.24 14.05 -23.10
C LYS A 131 -16.20 14.38 -21.94
N LEU A 132 -16.20 13.54 -20.91
CA LEU A 132 -16.97 13.76 -19.70
C LEU A 132 -16.36 14.92 -18.89
N THR A 133 -17.20 15.65 -18.19
CA THR A 133 -16.75 16.57 -17.13
C THR A 133 -16.27 15.76 -15.92
N ILE A 134 -15.57 16.41 -15.00
CA ILE A 134 -15.12 15.78 -13.74
C ILE A 134 -16.32 15.24 -12.96
N GLU A 135 -17.40 16.04 -12.86
CA GLU A 135 -18.62 15.70 -12.14
C GLU A 135 -19.35 14.52 -12.76
N GLU A 136 -19.43 14.47 -14.09
CA GLU A 136 -20.03 13.35 -14.81
C GLU A 136 -19.21 12.07 -14.61
N ALA A 137 -17.90 12.17 -14.72
CA ALA A 137 -16.99 11.03 -14.50
C ALA A 137 -17.12 10.52 -13.06
N ASP A 138 -17.07 11.36 -12.05
CA ASP A 138 -17.20 10.97 -10.66
C ASP A 138 -18.60 10.43 -10.30
N ALA A 139 -19.64 10.91 -10.99
CA ALA A 139 -20.99 10.36 -10.84
C ALA A 139 -21.09 8.92 -11.35
N VAL A 140 -20.39 8.59 -12.43
CA VAL A 140 -20.36 7.24 -13.03
C VAL A 140 -19.40 6.33 -12.26
N PHE A 141 -18.16 6.77 -12.07
CA PHE A 141 -17.08 6.01 -11.39
C PHE A 141 -17.13 6.18 -9.87
N GLY A 142 -18.30 6.22 -9.29
CA GLY A 142 -18.55 6.32 -7.87
C GLY A 142 -19.49 5.22 -7.38
N ARG A 143 -20.49 5.61 -6.63
CA ARG A 143 -21.49 4.67 -6.04
C ARG A 143 -22.11 3.68 -7.01
N PRO A 144 -22.45 4.02 -8.27
CA PRO A 144 -23.03 3.06 -9.19
C PRO A 144 -22.14 1.85 -9.48
N MET A 145 -20.81 2.03 -9.39
CA MET A 145 -19.83 0.96 -9.58
C MET A 145 -19.35 0.31 -8.28
N GLY A 146 -19.99 0.60 -7.14
CA GLY A 146 -19.54 0.09 -5.84
C GLY A 146 -18.26 0.76 -5.30
N ILE A 147 -17.85 1.86 -5.90
CA ILE A 147 -16.69 2.65 -5.49
C ILE A 147 -17.14 3.75 -4.50
N PRO A 148 -16.27 4.28 -3.63
CA PRO A 148 -16.63 5.37 -2.74
C PRO A 148 -17.25 6.58 -3.47
N LYS A 149 -18.11 7.29 -2.77
CA LYS A 149 -18.86 8.45 -3.32
C LYS A 149 -18.00 9.58 -3.86
N THR A 150 -16.73 9.61 -3.54
CA THR A 150 -15.77 10.59 -4.04
C THR A 150 -15.59 10.51 -5.56
N GLY A 151 -15.86 9.33 -6.15
CA GLY A 151 -15.48 9.09 -7.53
C GLY A 151 -13.96 9.00 -7.70
N VAL A 152 -13.49 9.12 -8.94
CA VAL A 152 -12.07 8.99 -9.29
C VAL A 152 -11.31 10.30 -9.08
N PHE A 153 -11.83 11.40 -9.61
CA PHE A 153 -11.16 12.71 -9.51
C PHE A 153 -11.21 13.27 -8.09
N GLY A 154 -12.34 13.14 -7.42
CA GLY A 154 -12.46 13.52 -6.01
C GLY A 154 -11.60 12.65 -5.09
N LEU A 155 -11.28 11.41 -5.47
CA LEU A 155 -10.34 10.58 -4.72
C LEU A 155 -8.90 11.06 -4.93
N TYR A 156 -8.53 11.46 -6.14
CA TYR A 156 -7.23 12.09 -6.43
C TYR A 156 -7.01 13.38 -5.63
N ASP A 157 -8.03 14.21 -5.56
CA ASP A 157 -8.00 15.45 -4.76
C ASP A 157 -7.84 15.16 -3.26
N LEU A 158 -8.58 14.16 -2.75
CA LEU A 158 -8.53 13.76 -1.35
C LEU A 158 -7.16 13.19 -0.94
N ILE A 159 -6.52 12.40 -1.81
CA ILE A 159 -5.21 11.79 -1.56
C ILE A 159 -4.10 12.83 -1.72
N GLY A 160 -4.26 13.75 -2.64
CA GLY A 160 -3.28 14.73 -3.10
C GLY A 160 -2.78 14.39 -4.49
N ILE A 161 -2.97 15.32 -5.40
CA ILE A 161 -2.66 15.13 -6.83
C ILE A 161 -1.17 14.94 -7.06
N ASP A 162 -0.33 15.65 -6.32
CA ASP A 162 1.12 15.53 -6.31
C ASP A 162 1.58 14.14 -5.85
N LEU A 163 1.01 13.65 -4.75
CA LEU A 163 1.31 12.31 -4.23
C LEU A 163 0.91 11.24 -5.25
N MET A 164 -0.26 11.37 -5.87
CA MET A 164 -0.71 10.42 -6.90
C MET A 164 0.18 10.44 -8.15
N ALA A 165 0.69 11.60 -8.54
CA ALA A 165 1.64 11.71 -9.63
C ALA A 165 2.98 11.00 -9.31
N ASP A 166 3.44 11.09 -8.08
CA ASP A 166 4.66 10.40 -7.64
C ASP A 166 4.46 8.88 -7.56
N VAL A 167 3.30 8.41 -7.09
CA VAL A 167 2.93 6.98 -7.14
C VAL A 167 2.90 6.47 -8.58
N LEU A 168 2.31 7.22 -9.51
CA LEU A 168 2.27 6.88 -10.92
C LEU A 168 3.68 6.75 -11.52
N LYS A 169 4.56 7.72 -11.26
CA LYS A 169 5.97 7.70 -11.70
C LYS A 169 6.73 6.50 -11.12
N SER A 170 6.51 6.19 -9.84
CA SER A 170 7.11 5.02 -9.18
C SER A 170 6.66 3.72 -9.87
N PHE A 171 5.37 3.55 -10.13
CA PHE A 171 4.86 2.35 -10.80
C PHE A 171 5.39 2.20 -12.22
N ILE A 172 5.46 3.29 -13.01
CA ILE A 172 6.05 3.27 -14.35
C ILE A 172 7.52 2.80 -14.31
N LYS A 173 8.26 3.25 -13.29
CA LYS A 173 9.68 2.93 -13.14
C LYS A 173 9.94 1.51 -12.63
N GLU A 174 9.10 1.02 -11.73
CA GLU A 174 9.37 -0.19 -10.95
C GLU A 174 8.65 -1.43 -11.50
N LEU A 175 7.52 -1.26 -12.21
CA LEU A 175 6.81 -2.38 -12.81
C LEU A 175 7.48 -2.83 -14.11
N PRO A 176 7.42 -4.14 -14.43
CA PRO A 176 7.96 -4.67 -15.67
C PRO A 176 7.38 -3.98 -16.92
N GLU A 177 8.18 -3.88 -17.99
CA GLU A 177 7.74 -3.24 -19.25
C GLU A 177 6.51 -3.91 -19.88
N ASN A 178 6.33 -5.20 -19.65
CA ASN A 178 5.19 -5.98 -20.14
C ASN A 178 3.98 -5.95 -19.19
N ASP A 179 4.04 -5.19 -18.10
CA ASP A 179 2.90 -5.02 -17.20
C ASP A 179 1.81 -4.20 -17.88
N GLU A 180 0.55 -4.62 -17.75
CA GLU A 180 -0.59 -3.92 -18.34
C GLU A 180 -0.70 -2.47 -17.86
N PHE A 181 -0.21 -2.18 -16.67
CA PHE A 181 -0.14 -0.81 -16.15
C PHE A 181 0.63 0.12 -17.07
N GLN A 182 1.71 -0.35 -17.70
CA GLN A 182 2.51 0.45 -18.64
C GLN A 182 1.70 0.95 -19.85
N GLN A 183 0.65 0.24 -20.22
CA GLN A 183 -0.22 0.63 -21.35
C GLN A 183 -1.21 1.73 -20.97
N VAL A 184 -1.64 1.77 -19.70
CA VAL A 184 -2.61 2.74 -19.19
C VAL A 184 -1.96 3.90 -18.42
N ALA A 185 -0.70 3.76 -18.02
CA ALA A 185 0.08 4.77 -17.32
C ALA A 185 0.46 5.92 -18.25
N LYS A 186 -0.52 6.67 -18.70
CA LYS A 186 -0.32 7.86 -19.53
C LYS A 186 -0.42 9.09 -18.63
N GLU A 187 0.48 10.05 -18.89
CA GLU A 187 0.36 11.36 -18.29
C GLU A 187 -0.98 11.98 -18.69
N ILE A 188 -1.82 12.24 -17.70
CA ILE A 188 -3.14 12.84 -17.92
C ILE A 188 -2.95 14.36 -17.98
N PRO A 189 -3.24 15.04 -19.10
CA PRO A 189 -2.96 16.47 -19.26
C PRO A 189 -3.59 17.35 -18.18
N LEU A 190 -4.76 16.95 -17.66
CA LEU A 190 -5.42 17.69 -16.57
C LEU A 190 -4.60 17.59 -15.28
N VAL A 191 -4.16 16.39 -14.90
CA VAL A 191 -3.35 16.17 -13.69
C VAL A 191 -2.06 16.98 -13.78
N LYS A 192 -1.41 17.01 -14.94
CA LYS A 192 -0.22 17.83 -15.16
C LYS A 192 -0.47 19.31 -14.92
N LYS A 193 -1.56 19.86 -15.47
CA LYS A 193 -1.94 21.26 -15.27
C LYS A 193 -2.33 21.63 -13.85
N LEU A 194 -2.77 20.65 -13.04
CA LEU A 194 -3.14 20.89 -11.64
C LEU A 194 -1.93 20.87 -10.70
N ILE A 195 -0.81 20.31 -11.17
CA ILE A 195 0.47 20.27 -10.42
C ILE A 195 1.35 21.48 -10.76
N GLU A 196 1.27 22.02 -11.97
CA GLU A 196 1.94 23.27 -12.40
C GLU A 196 1.31 24.51 -11.78
#